data_88e8510adc75e235df46ca52acf03846
#
_entry.id   88e8510adc75e235df46ca52acf03846
#
_cell.length_a   1.000
_cell.length_b   1.000
_cell.length_c   1.000
_cell.angle_alpha   90.00
_cell.angle_beta   90.00
_cell.angle_gamma   90.00
#
_symmetry.space_group_name_H-M   'P 1'
#
loop_
_entity.id
_entity.type
_entity.pdbx_description
1 polymer ?
#
loop_
_entity_poly.entity_id
_entity_poly.type
_entity_poly.pdbx_seq_one_letter_code
_entity_poly.pdbx_strand_id
1 'polypeptide(L)'
;MRFYAGISILILSLLLLLFTIFFFDFTILFEKLIAASFFIFAAVLFLYAIKVLSIYYDYKRVMKSGIKAKAKIIHVSRALEEFRDAPDYILEVIYEHPLTHSKYKTIVDAMDWNKLKNSPKVNENIEVIIDPHDPTIALYFQ
;
A
#
# COMPACT_ATOMS: atom_id res chain seq x y z
N MET A 1 1.11 12.13 0.36
CA MET A 1 -0.26 12.02 -0.22
C MET A 1 -1.06 10.86 0.33
N ARG A 2 -0.56 9.61 0.37
CA ARG A 2 -1.31 8.42 0.85
C ARG A 2 -1.92 8.55 2.26
N PHE A 3 -1.25 9.22 3.20
CA PHE A 3 -1.77 9.43 4.56
C PHE A 3 -3.04 10.29 4.59
N TYR A 4 -3.03 11.42 3.88
CA TYR A 4 -4.20 12.29 3.81
C TYR A 4 -5.36 11.62 3.07
N ALA A 5 -5.07 10.83 2.02
CA ALA A 5 -6.09 10.03 1.34
C ALA A 5 -6.74 9.01 2.29
N GLY A 6 -5.95 8.29 3.09
CA GLY A 6 -6.47 7.35 4.08
C GLY A 6 -7.37 8.02 5.12
N ILE A 7 -6.95 9.17 5.65
CA ILE A 7 -7.76 9.95 6.61
C ILE A 7 -9.05 10.47 5.95
N SER A 8 -8.97 11.00 4.73
CA SER A 8 -10.15 11.50 4.03
C SER A 8 -11.18 10.40 3.78
N ILE A 9 -10.74 9.20 3.39
CA ILE A 9 -11.62 8.06 3.19
C ILE A 9 -12.24 7.61 4.53
N LEU A 10 -11.48 7.62 5.62
CA LEU A 10 -11.98 7.29 6.95
C LEU A 10 -13.07 8.28 7.40
N ILE A 11 -12.84 9.58 7.24
CA ILE A 11 -13.81 10.62 7.57
C ILE A 11 -15.06 10.44 6.72
N LEU A 12 -14.92 10.21 5.42
CA LEU A 12 -16.05 9.98 4.51
C LEU A 12 -16.88 8.76 4.94
N SER A 13 -16.24 7.65 5.32
CA SER A 13 -16.94 6.44 5.79
C SER A 13 -17.75 6.71 7.06
N LEU A 14 -17.20 7.48 8.01
CA LEU A 14 -17.89 7.86 9.24
C LEU A 14 -19.06 8.80 8.98
N LEU A 15 -18.90 9.79 8.09
CA LEU A 15 -19.99 10.69 7.69
C LEU A 15 -21.12 9.93 7.01
N LEU A 16 -20.80 8.96 6.16
CA LEU A 16 -21.80 8.13 5.50
C LEU A 16 -22.58 7.27 6.50
N LEU A 17 -21.91 6.74 7.51
CA LEU A 17 -22.51 5.99 8.60
C LEU A 17 -23.48 6.85 9.43
N LEU A 18 -23.06 8.05 9.81
CA LEU A 18 -23.88 9.02 10.53
C LEU A 18 -25.10 9.42 9.69
N PHE A 19 -24.90 9.73 8.40
CA PHE A 19 -25.99 10.05 7.49
C PHE A 19 -27.03 8.92 7.45
N THR A 20 -26.59 7.67 7.35
CA THR A 20 -27.50 6.52 7.31
C THR A 20 -28.36 6.43 8.59
N ILE A 21 -27.74 6.67 9.76
CA ILE A 21 -28.45 6.60 11.05
C ILE A 21 -29.51 7.72 11.20
N PHE A 22 -29.18 8.93 10.73
CA PHE A 22 -30.05 10.09 10.95
C PHE A 22 -31.14 10.30 9.90
N PHE A 23 -30.93 9.83 8.67
CA PHE A 23 -31.82 10.15 7.55
C PHE A 23 -32.77 9.02 7.14
N PHE A 24 -32.51 7.76 7.55
CA PHE A 24 -33.40 6.66 7.18
C PHE A 24 -34.33 6.27 8.31
N ASP A 25 -35.63 6.13 7.97
CA ASP A 25 -36.62 5.57 8.88
C ASP A 25 -36.59 4.04 8.79
N PHE A 26 -36.07 3.42 9.84
CA PHE A 26 -35.94 1.96 9.90
C PHE A 26 -37.27 1.22 10.11
N THR A 27 -38.39 1.89 10.14
CA THR A 27 -39.72 1.24 10.19
C THR A 27 -40.15 0.77 8.81
N ILE A 28 -39.74 1.44 7.75
CA ILE A 28 -40.12 1.17 6.35
C ILE A 28 -39.16 0.13 5.74
N LEU A 29 -39.68 -0.96 5.17
CA LEU A 29 -38.90 -2.05 4.61
C LEU A 29 -37.94 -1.58 3.49
N PHE A 30 -38.41 -0.71 2.61
CA PHE A 30 -37.63 -0.17 1.51
C PHE A 30 -36.45 0.66 2.01
N GLU A 31 -36.67 1.49 3.03
CA GLU A 31 -35.59 2.28 3.64
C GLU A 31 -34.55 1.42 4.37
N LYS A 32 -34.99 0.31 4.99
CA LYS A 32 -34.06 -0.68 5.58
C LYS A 32 -33.09 -1.27 4.55
N LEU A 33 -33.58 -1.59 3.35
CA LEU A 33 -32.76 -2.13 2.29
C LEU A 33 -31.74 -1.11 1.79
N ILE A 34 -32.16 0.14 1.62
CA ILE A 34 -31.25 1.23 1.22
C ILE A 34 -30.22 1.49 2.32
N ALA A 35 -30.64 1.60 3.57
CA ALA A 35 -29.76 1.79 4.71
C ALA A 35 -28.72 0.65 4.83
N ALA A 36 -29.13 -0.60 4.64
CA ALA A 36 -28.21 -1.74 4.63
C ALA A 36 -27.13 -1.62 3.54
N SER A 37 -27.51 -1.15 2.36
CA SER A 37 -26.55 -0.91 1.28
C SER A 37 -25.52 0.17 1.64
N PHE A 38 -25.95 1.26 2.26
CA PHE A 38 -25.06 2.32 2.74
C PHE A 38 -24.13 1.84 3.86
N PHE A 39 -24.63 1.01 4.79
CA PHE A 39 -23.78 0.40 5.83
C PHE A 39 -22.70 -0.50 5.25
N ILE A 40 -23.05 -1.35 4.28
CA ILE A 40 -22.08 -2.22 3.60
C ILE A 40 -21.01 -1.37 2.89
N PHE A 41 -21.43 -0.33 2.17
CA PHE A 41 -20.51 0.55 1.48
C PHE A 41 -19.58 1.31 2.44
N ALA A 42 -20.14 1.84 3.54
CA ALA A 42 -19.33 2.49 4.59
C ALA A 42 -18.30 1.52 5.21
N ALA A 43 -18.71 0.27 5.49
CA ALA A 43 -17.80 -0.75 6.01
C ALA A 43 -16.66 -1.08 5.05
N VAL A 44 -16.94 -1.20 3.76
CA VAL A 44 -15.91 -1.42 2.72
C VAL A 44 -14.93 -0.26 2.67
N LEU A 45 -15.42 0.98 2.66
CA LEU A 45 -14.57 2.17 2.69
C LEU A 45 -13.71 2.24 3.96
N PHE A 46 -14.27 1.88 5.10
CA PHE A 46 -13.56 1.86 6.38
C PHE A 46 -12.39 0.85 6.35
N LEU A 47 -12.65 -0.39 5.90
CA LEU A 47 -11.62 -1.41 5.75
C LEU A 47 -10.52 -0.99 4.77
N TYR A 48 -10.92 -0.35 3.67
CA TYR A 48 -9.97 0.19 2.71
C TYR A 48 -9.09 1.30 3.30
N ALA A 49 -9.70 2.22 4.09
CA ALA A 49 -8.96 3.27 4.80
C ALA A 49 -7.92 2.70 5.77
N ILE A 50 -8.29 1.68 6.56
CA ILE A 50 -7.36 0.98 7.46
C ILE A 50 -6.19 0.39 6.67
N LYS A 51 -6.47 -0.28 5.54
CA LYS A 51 -5.41 -0.84 4.68
C LYS A 51 -4.45 0.22 4.17
N VAL A 52 -4.97 1.35 3.67
CA VAL A 52 -4.14 2.47 3.17
C VAL A 52 -3.27 3.07 4.28
N LEU A 53 -3.84 3.25 5.48
CA LEU A 53 -3.11 3.76 6.64
C LEU A 53 -2.04 2.76 7.12
N SER A 54 -2.33 1.46 7.16
CA SER A 54 -1.36 0.42 7.50
C SER A 54 -0.14 0.47 6.57
N ILE A 55 -0.35 0.52 5.25
CA ILE A 55 0.74 0.63 4.27
C ILE A 55 1.60 1.88 4.54
N TYR A 56 0.97 3.01 4.89
CA TYR A 56 1.70 4.22 5.21
C TYR A 56 2.56 4.08 6.48
N TYR A 57 2.00 3.47 7.54
CA TYR A 57 2.74 3.24 8.78
C TYR A 57 3.90 2.26 8.60
N ASP A 58 3.69 1.18 7.84
CA ASP A 58 4.75 0.23 7.49
C ASP A 58 5.87 0.92 6.72
N TYR A 59 5.53 1.72 5.71
CA TYR A 59 6.51 2.54 4.97
C TYR A 59 7.31 3.43 5.93
N LYS A 60 6.65 4.18 6.81
CA LYS A 60 7.31 5.09 7.75
C LYS A 60 8.20 4.34 8.75
N ARG A 61 7.76 3.16 9.21
CA ARG A 61 8.53 2.30 10.11
C ARG A 61 9.80 1.82 9.43
N VAL A 62 9.68 1.27 8.23
CA VAL A 62 10.81 0.73 7.46
C VAL A 62 11.81 1.85 7.12
N MET A 63 11.33 3.01 6.70
CA MET A 63 12.22 4.15 6.43
C MET A 63 12.98 4.65 7.66
N LYS A 64 12.41 4.50 8.88
CA LYS A 64 13.04 4.94 10.13
C LYS A 64 14.01 3.92 10.72
N SER A 65 13.67 2.65 10.67
CA SER A 65 14.38 1.57 11.39
C SER A 65 14.80 0.40 10.50
N GLY A 66 14.59 0.49 9.19
CA GLY A 66 14.90 -0.57 8.26
C GLY A 66 16.41 -0.79 8.07
N ILE A 67 16.76 -1.98 7.67
CA ILE A 67 18.15 -2.42 7.41
C ILE A 67 18.39 -2.40 5.91
N LYS A 68 19.51 -1.81 5.48
CA LYS A 68 19.90 -1.81 4.06
C LYS A 68 20.38 -3.20 3.65
N ALA A 69 19.88 -3.66 2.51
CA ALA A 69 20.31 -4.92 1.90
C ALA A 69 20.50 -4.76 0.39
N LYS A 70 21.39 -5.58 -0.18
CA LYS A 70 21.52 -5.70 -1.62
C LYS A 70 20.53 -6.72 -2.13
N ALA A 71 19.71 -6.33 -3.08
CA ALA A 71 18.70 -7.17 -3.71
C ALA A 71 19.00 -7.32 -5.19
N LYS A 72 18.70 -8.49 -5.73
CA LYS A 72 18.81 -8.79 -7.16
C LYS A 72 17.42 -8.80 -7.77
N ILE A 73 17.23 -8.05 -8.85
CA ILE A 73 15.99 -8.03 -9.60
C ILE A 73 15.84 -9.33 -10.38
N ILE A 74 14.73 -10.05 -10.18
CA ILE A 74 14.42 -11.30 -10.89
C ILE A 74 13.30 -11.11 -11.92
N HIS A 75 12.41 -10.15 -11.68
CA HIS A 75 11.33 -9.82 -12.60
C HIS A 75 11.03 -8.31 -12.55
N VAL A 76 10.71 -7.75 -13.72
CA VAL A 76 10.31 -6.35 -13.87
C VAL A 76 8.98 -6.32 -14.58
N SER A 77 7.98 -5.70 -13.95
CA SER A 77 6.70 -5.38 -14.57
C SER A 77 6.48 -3.88 -14.55
N ARG A 78 5.88 -3.36 -15.60
CA ARG A 78 5.50 -1.96 -15.67
C ARG A 78 4.16 -1.79 -14.94
N ALA A 79 4.07 -0.82 -14.04
CA ALA A 79 2.80 -0.47 -13.44
C ALA A 79 1.87 0.13 -14.50
N LEU A 80 0.58 -0.20 -14.44
CA LEU A 80 -0.42 0.43 -15.29
C LEU A 80 -0.53 1.92 -14.89
N GLU A 81 -0.37 2.81 -15.86
CA GLU A 81 -0.28 4.27 -15.68
C GLU A 81 -1.60 4.95 -15.23
N GLU A 82 -2.60 4.19 -14.78
CA GLU A 82 -3.94 4.73 -14.50
C GLU A 82 -4.03 5.67 -13.29
N PHE A 83 -3.00 5.72 -12.44
CA PHE A 83 -3.00 6.59 -11.26
C PHE A 83 -1.69 7.39 -11.15
N ARG A 84 -1.82 8.68 -10.94
CA ARG A 84 -0.69 9.63 -10.77
C ARG A 84 0.32 9.25 -9.68
N ASP A 85 -0.09 8.40 -8.73
CA ASP A 85 0.73 7.93 -7.61
C ASP A 85 1.12 6.44 -7.75
N ALA A 86 0.87 5.81 -8.92
CA ALA A 86 1.31 4.44 -9.18
C ALA A 86 2.84 4.38 -9.33
N PRO A 87 3.50 3.33 -8.85
CA PRO A 87 4.92 3.12 -9.11
C PRO A 87 5.16 2.93 -10.61
N ASP A 88 6.23 3.52 -11.15
CA ASP A 88 6.59 3.37 -12.57
C ASP A 88 6.89 1.91 -12.92
N TYR A 89 7.47 1.18 -11.97
CA TYR A 89 7.81 -0.23 -12.09
C TYR A 89 7.52 -0.98 -10.80
N ILE A 90 7.10 -2.23 -10.96
CA ILE A 90 6.98 -3.21 -9.89
C ILE A 90 8.12 -4.21 -10.09
N LEU A 91 9.00 -4.29 -9.10
CA LEU A 91 10.18 -5.13 -9.14
C LEU A 91 10.00 -6.34 -8.22
N GLU A 92 10.16 -7.53 -8.76
CA GLU A 92 10.30 -8.72 -7.93
C GLU A 92 11.79 -8.94 -7.68
N VAL A 93 12.16 -8.97 -6.42
CA VAL A 93 13.58 -9.03 -6.01
C VAL A 93 13.84 -10.19 -5.07
N ILE A 94 15.06 -10.71 -5.13
CA ILE A 94 15.59 -11.66 -4.15
C ILE A 94 16.73 -10.98 -3.42
N TYR A 95 16.74 -11.10 -2.10
CA TYR A 95 17.83 -10.62 -1.26
C TYR A 95 18.14 -11.61 -0.14
N GLU A 96 19.35 -11.51 0.41
CA GLU A 96 19.77 -12.22 1.60
C GLU A 96 19.66 -11.27 2.80
N HIS A 97 18.93 -11.72 3.83
CA HIS A 97 18.74 -10.91 5.03
C HIS A 97 20.06 -10.80 5.80
N PRO A 98 20.55 -9.57 6.10
CA PRO A 98 21.90 -9.36 6.66
C PRO A 98 22.14 -10.02 8.01
N LEU A 99 21.10 -10.23 8.81
CA LEU A 99 21.21 -10.81 10.16
C LEU A 99 20.98 -12.33 10.17
N THR A 100 20.05 -12.83 9.35
CA THR A 100 19.65 -14.25 9.39
C THR A 100 20.29 -15.09 8.29
N HIS A 101 20.92 -14.45 7.29
CA HIS A 101 21.45 -15.08 6.08
C HIS A 101 20.43 -15.90 5.28
N SER A 102 19.15 -15.73 5.59
CA SER A 102 18.04 -16.37 4.85
C SER A 102 17.72 -15.57 3.59
N LYS A 103 17.38 -16.29 2.52
CA LYS A 103 16.97 -15.66 1.25
C LYS A 103 15.48 -15.41 1.26
N TYR A 104 15.11 -14.19 0.91
CA TYR A 104 13.72 -13.75 0.79
C TYR A 104 13.44 -13.27 -0.61
N LYS A 105 12.20 -13.49 -1.05
CA LYS A 105 11.66 -12.98 -2.30
C LYS A 105 10.52 -12.03 -1.96
N THR A 106 10.57 -10.82 -2.48
CA THR A 106 9.54 -9.80 -2.21
C THR A 106 9.29 -8.91 -3.42
N ILE A 107 8.24 -8.14 -3.35
CA ILE A 107 7.86 -7.17 -4.37
C ILE A 107 8.20 -5.77 -3.83
N VAL A 108 8.86 -4.98 -4.65
CA VAL A 108 9.27 -3.61 -4.34
C VAL A 108 8.72 -2.66 -5.39
N ASP A 109 8.04 -1.63 -4.93
CA ASP A 109 7.55 -0.56 -5.78
C ASP A 109 8.70 0.42 -6.07
N ALA A 110 9.08 0.55 -7.34
CA ALA A 110 10.09 1.50 -7.79
C ALA A 110 9.43 2.79 -8.28
N MET A 111 9.07 3.65 -7.36
CA MET A 111 8.58 5.01 -7.65
C MET A 111 9.74 5.88 -8.14
N ASP A 112 9.44 6.78 -9.08
CA ASP A 112 10.41 7.75 -9.59
C ASP A 112 11.61 7.17 -10.37
N TRP A 113 11.53 5.90 -10.82
CA TRP A 113 12.59 5.32 -11.64
C TRP A 113 12.83 6.11 -12.93
N ASN A 114 11.83 6.86 -13.41
CA ASN A 114 11.99 7.76 -14.55
C ASN A 114 13.02 8.87 -14.33
N LYS A 115 13.37 9.17 -13.08
CA LYS A 115 14.49 10.08 -12.74
C LYS A 115 15.85 9.42 -12.95
N LEU A 116 15.89 8.10 -12.99
CA LEU A 116 17.08 7.33 -13.34
C LEU A 116 17.18 7.24 -14.87
N LYS A 117 18.35 7.50 -15.39
CA LYS A 117 18.62 7.51 -16.84
C LYS A 117 18.35 6.17 -17.57
N ASN A 118 18.14 5.07 -16.83
CA ASN A 118 17.97 3.73 -17.37
C ASN A 118 16.79 3.01 -16.69
N SER A 119 15.97 2.30 -17.48
CA SER A 119 14.95 1.40 -16.95
C SER A 119 15.59 0.22 -16.20
N PRO A 120 14.94 -0.29 -15.12
CA PRO A 120 15.46 -1.41 -14.33
C PRO A 120 15.59 -2.67 -15.20
N LYS A 121 16.66 -3.42 -15.01
CA LYS A 121 16.92 -4.64 -15.77
C LYS A 121 16.92 -5.87 -14.87
N VAL A 122 16.42 -6.99 -15.42
CA VAL A 122 16.54 -8.29 -14.75
C VAL A 122 18.03 -8.61 -14.53
N ASN A 123 18.34 -9.17 -13.37
CA ASN A 123 19.68 -9.45 -12.85
C ASN A 123 20.48 -8.22 -12.38
N GLU A 124 19.93 -7.03 -12.40
CA GLU A 124 20.53 -5.84 -11.81
C GLU A 124 20.48 -5.92 -10.27
N ASN A 125 21.52 -5.40 -9.62
CA ASN A 125 21.58 -5.29 -8.17
C ASN A 125 21.12 -3.89 -7.76
N ILE A 126 20.21 -3.83 -6.81
CA ILE A 126 19.68 -2.60 -6.23
C ILE A 126 19.85 -2.59 -4.71
N GLU A 127 19.82 -1.43 -4.10
CA GLU A 127 19.72 -1.31 -2.65
C GLU A 127 18.23 -1.24 -2.24
N VAL A 128 17.88 -2.03 -1.23
CA VAL A 128 16.55 -2.03 -0.61
C VAL A 128 16.68 -1.81 0.88
N ILE A 129 15.68 -1.19 1.48
CA ILE A 129 15.52 -1.13 2.93
C ILE A 129 14.48 -2.17 3.32
N ILE A 130 14.83 -3.08 4.20
CA ILE A 130 13.96 -4.16 4.68
C ILE A 130 13.51 -3.90 6.11
N ASP A 131 12.29 -4.33 6.44
CA ASP A 131 11.81 -4.29 7.81
C ASP A 131 12.53 -5.36 8.65
N PRO A 132 13.19 -5.00 9.75
CA PRO A 132 13.88 -5.97 10.61
C PRO A 132 12.93 -6.97 11.29
N HIS A 133 11.64 -6.63 11.41
CA HIS A 133 10.62 -7.48 12.05
C HIS A 133 9.81 -8.29 11.03
N ASP A 134 9.69 -7.80 9.80
CA ASP A 134 9.00 -8.49 8.72
C ASP A 134 9.85 -8.43 7.44
N PRO A 135 10.65 -9.45 7.18
CA PRO A 135 11.52 -9.48 6.01
C PRO A 135 10.78 -9.56 4.68
N THR A 136 9.46 -9.73 4.67
CA THR A 136 8.67 -9.66 3.43
C THR A 136 8.41 -8.23 2.98
N ILE A 137 8.59 -7.25 3.88
CA ILE A 137 8.42 -5.82 3.59
C ILE A 137 9.76 -5.21 3.23
N ALA A 138 9.91 -4.82 1.99
CA ALA A 138 11.09 -4.12 1.50
C ALA A 138 10.70 -2.89 0.69
N LEU A 139 11.50 -1.83 0.81
CA LEU A 139 11.33 -0.58 0.08
C LEU A 139 12.56 -0.33 -0.79
N TYR A 140 12.33 0.21 -1.98
CA TYR A 140 13.42 0.67 -2.82
C TYR A 140 14.11 1.89 -2.20
N PHE A 141 15.42 1.85 -2.10
CA PHE A 141 16.23 2.95 -1.62
C PHE A 141 17.02 3.57 -2.78
N GLN A 142 16.77 4.84 -3.01
CA GLN A 142 17.56 5.69 -3.90
C GLN A 142 18.62 6.44 -3.13
#